data_ac4c80dd38cb381178bedc3ab673f9cb
#
_entry.id   ac4c80dd38cb381178bedc3ab673f9cb
#
_cell.length_a   1.000
_cell.length_b   1.000
_cell.length_c   1.000
_cell.angle_alpha   90.00
_cell.angle_beta   90.00
_cell.angle_gamma   90.00
#
_symmetry.space_group_name_H-M   'P 1'
#
loop_
_entity.id
_entity.type
_entity.pdbx_description
1 polymer ?
#
loop_
_entity_poly.entity_id
_entity_poly.type
_entity_poly.pdbx_seq_one_letter_code
_entity_poly.pdbx_strand_id
1 'polypeptide(L)'
;MNQRTWLFAGTVADNLAIANPNATREQMRDALRRAGVADEVEAMPKGLDSDVGEQGRLMSGGQAQRISLARAFLSGRNILLLDEPTSHVDVDSERRIIDAISQIGDSTTVVMVTHRRRLLRLAHDVQRVSAGTLLPADDVDSIEDDRTETEDWA
;
A
#
# COMPACT_ATOMS: atom_id res chain seq x y z
N MET A 1 -9.04 16.44 -0.33
CA MET A 1 -9.72 15.15 -0.65
C MET A 1 -9.17 14.12 0.32
N ASN A 2 -10.01 13.43 1.09
CA ASN A 2 -9.51 12.36 1.97
C ASN A 2 -9.13 11.15 1.08
N GLN A 3 -7.85 10.94 0.86
CA GLN A 3 -7.32 9.72 0.23
C GLN A 3 -7.43 8.57 1.25
N ARG A 4 -8.60 7.97 1.34
CA ARG A 4 -8.78 6.77 2.17
C ARG A 4 -8.68 5.55 1.29
N THR A 5 -7.88 4.59 1.72
CA THR A 5 -7.83 3.27 1.10
C THR A 5 -9.21 2.63 1.16
N TRP A 6 -9.74 2.24 0.00
CA TRP A 6 -11.07 1.70 -0.11
C TRP A 6 -11.05 0.17 0.00
N LEU A 7 -11.64 -0.34 1.08
CA LEU A 7 -12.05 -1.74 1.16
C LEU A 7 -13.56 -1.83 0.97
N PHE A 8 -14.01 -2.83 0.24
CA PHE A 8 -15.42 -3.10 0.04
C PHE A 8 -16.00 -3.83 1.25
N ALA A 9 -17.28 -3.62 1.54
CA ALA A 9 -17.97 -4.36 2.58
C ALA A 9 -17.89 -5.87 2.33
N GLY A 10 -17.69 -6.64 3.39
CA GLY A 10 -17.49 -8.09 3.34
C GLY A 10 -16.23 -8.49 4.11
N THR A 11 -15.71 -9.66 3.81
CA THR A 11 -14.55 -10.23 4.49
C THR A 11 -13.22 -9.79 3.87
N VAL A 12 -12.10 -10.08 4.55
CA VAL A 12 -10.76 -9.95 3.98
C VAL A 12 -10.65 -10.79 2.70
N ALA A 13 -11.16 -12.04 2.72
CA ALA A 13 -11.16 -12.92 1.54
C ALA A 13 -11.95 -12.33 0.37
N ASP A 14 -13.13 -11.74 0.62
CA ASP A 14 -13.94 -11.10 -0.42
C ASP A 14 -13.17 -9.94 -1.07
N ASN A 15 -12.48 -9.14 -0.28
CA ASN A 15 -11.67 -8.04 -0.78
C ASN A 15 -10.50 -8.53 -1.65
N LEU A 16 -9.85 -9.62 -1.30
CA LEU A 16 -8.78 -10.22 -2.09
C LEU A 16 -9.33 -10.86 -3.38
N ALA A 17 -10.49 -11.53 -3.30
CA ALA A 17 -11.15 -12.16 -4.44
C ALA A 17 -11.54 -11.18 -5.55
N ILE A 18 -11.70 -9.88 -5.25
CA ILE A 18 -11.91 -8.83 -6.28
C ILE A 18 -10.78 -8.81 -7.31
N ALA A 19 -9.54 -9.02 -6.87
CA ALA A 19 -8.38 -9.00 -7.76
C ALA A 19 -8.22 -10.33 -8.52
N ASN A 20 -8.55 -11.45 -7.88
CA ASN A 20 -8.52 -12.78 -8.47
C ASN A 20 -9.61 -13.65 -7.86
N PRO A 21 -10.79 -13.78 -8.53
CA PRO A 21 -11.91 -14.57 -8.01
C PRO A 21 -11.60 -16.07 -7.85
N ASN A 22 -10.58 -16.57 -8.55
CA ASN A 22 -10.17 -17.97 -8.51
C ASN A 22 -8.99 -18.22 -7.55
N ALA A 23 -8.57 -17.22 -6.80
CA ALA A 23 -7.44 -17.36 -5.87
C ALA A 23 -7.78 -18.36 -4.76
N THR A 24 -6.87 -19.28 -4.52
CA THR A 24 -6.97 -20.19 -3.37
C THR A 24 -6.69 -19.43 -2.07
N ARG A 25 -7.17 -19.97 -0.94
CA ARG A 25 -6.87 -19.40 0.38
C ARG A 25 -5.37 -19.34 0.68
N GLU A 26 -4.59 -20.24 0.12
CA GLU A 26 -3.13 -20.25 0.25
C GLU A 26 -2.52 -19.04 -0.51
N GLN A 27 -2.94 -18.81 -1.74
CA GLN A 27 -2.54 -17.64 -2.52
C GLN A 27 -2.94 -16.33 -1.83
N MET A 28 -4.12 -16.27 -1.23
CA MET A 28 -4.57 -15.11 -0.44
C MET A 28 -3.65 -14.87 0.77
N ARG A 29 -3.30 -15.92 1.52
CA ARG A 29 -2.36 -15.81 2.65
C ARG A 29 -0.97 -15.38 2.19
N ASP A 30 -0.50 -15.90 1.05
CA ASP A 30 0.78 -15.50 0.49
C ASP A 30 0.80 -14.01 0.14
N ALA A 31 -0.24 -13.51 -0.52
CA ALA A 31 -0.38 -12.09 -0.83
C ALA A 31 -0.40 -11.22 0.45
N LEU A 32 -1.09 -11.66 1.50
CA LEU A 32 -1.09 -10.96 2.80
C LEU A 32 0.30 -10.97 3.47
N ARG A 33 1.04 -12.09 3.39
CA ARG A 33 2.42 -12.18 3.90
C ARG A 33 3.33 -11.20 3.17
N ARG A 34 3.27 -11.17 1.84
CA ARG A 34 4.03 -10.23 1.01
C ARG A 34 3.69 -8.77 1.33
N ALA A 35 2.44 -8.48 1.67
CA ALA A 35 2.00 -7.14 2.08
C ALA A 35 2.27 -6.82 3.57
N GLY A 36 2.84 -7.76 4.34
CA GLY A 36 3.19 -7.57 5.75
C GLY A 36 2.00 -7.43 6.69
N VAL A 37 0.85 -8.10 6.38
CA VAL A 37 -0.39 -8.00 7.18
C VAL A 37 -0.98 -9.37 7.55
N ALA A 38 -0.31 -10.46 7.19
CA ALA A 38 -0.82 -11.82 7.41
C ALA A 38 -1.05 -12.13 8.90
N ASP A 39 -0.06 -11.85 9.77
CA ASP A 39 -0.15 -12.13 11.20
C ASP A 39 -1.33 -11.39 11.86
N GLU A 40 -1.55 -10.14 11.44
CA GLU A 40 -2.65 -9.33 11.96
C GLU A 40 -4.01 -9.90 11.52
N VAL A 41 -4.13 -10.36 10.27
CA VAL A 41 -5.35 -10.99 9.75
C VAL A 41 -5.57 -12.35 10.44
N GLU A 42 -4.52 -13.14 10.62
CA GLU A 42 -4.62 -14.45 11.30
C GLU A 42 -4.99 -14.31 12.79
N ALA A 43 -4.59 -13.22 13.43
CA ALA A 43 -4.98 -12.90 14.81
C ALA A 43 -6.45 -12.46 14.95
N MET A 44 -7.15 -12.14 13.86
CA MET A 44 -8.57 -11.83 13.88
C MET A 44 -9.41 -13.08 14.18
N PRO A 45 -10.58 -12.95 14.83
CA PRO A 45 -11.40 -14.10 15.27
C PRO A 45 -11.76 -15.10 14.16
N LYS A 46 -11.85 -14.64 12.89
CA LYS A 46 -12.19 -15.48 11.74
C LYS A 46 -11.10 -15.45 10.65
N GLY A 47 -9.91 -14.91 10.92
CA GLY A 47 -8.83 -14.83 9.94
C GLY A 47 -9.28 -14.19 8.64
N LEU A 48 -9.10 -14.86 7.51
CA LEU A 48 -9.56 -14.42 6.18
C LEU A 48 -11.07 -14.13 6.08
N ASP A 49 -11.89 -14.78 6.91
CA ASP A 49 -13.35 -14.60 6.95
C ASP A 49 -13.78 -13.48 7.91
N SER A 50 -12.83 -12.72 8.47
CA SER A 50 -13.13 -11.56 9.29
C SER A 50 -13.71 -10.43 8.46
N ASP A 51 -14.78 -9.81 8.97
CA ASP A 51 -15.44 -8.67 8.35
C ASP A 51 -14.56 -7.42 8.42
N VAL A 52 -14.39 -6.73 7.31
CA VAL A 52 -13.66 -5.45 7.26
C VAL A 52 -14.57 -4.24 7.53
N GLY A 53 -15.87 -4.45 7.55
CA GLY A 53 -16.87 -3.40 7.69
C GLY A 53 -17.08 -2.55 6.42
N GLU A 54 -18.09 -1.71 6.44
CA GLU A 54 -18.31 -0.76 5.35
C GLU A 54 -17.10 0.17 5.19
N GLN A 55 -16.56 0.24 3.96
CA GLN A 55 -15.38 1.06 3.64
C GLN A 55 -14.14 0.73 4.49
N GLY A 56 -14.05 -0.49 5.04
CA GLY A 56 -12.92 -0.92 5.84
C GLY A 56 -12.86 -0.34 7.26
N ARG A 57 -13.97 0.18 7.79
CA ARG A 57 -14.01 0.89 9.10
C ARG A 57 -13.63 0.04 10.31
N LEU A 58 -13.64 -1.29 10.17
CA LEU A 58 -13.21 -2.21 11.22
C LEU A 58 -11.70 -2.49 11.19
N MET A 59 -10.98 -1.90 10.21
CA MET A 59 -9.54 -2.01 10.06
C MET A 59 -8.85 -0.70 10.46
N SER A 60 -7.62 -0.80 10.95
CA SER A 60 -6.76 0.38 11.03
C SER A 60 -6.40 0.88 9.63
N GLY A 61 -6.02 2.16 9.49
CA GLY A 61 -5.58 2.70 8.20
C GLY A 61 -4.44 1.90 7.58
N GLY A 62 -3.46 1.49 8.40
CA GLY A 62 -2.34 0.66 7.97
C GLY A 62 -2.75 -0.74 7.53
N GLN A 63 -3.70 -1.38 8.23
CA GLN A 63 -4.25 -2.67 7.82
C GLN A 63 -4.98 -2.57 6.49
N ALA A 64 -5.88 -1.59 6.35
CA ALA A 64 -6.62 -1.38 5.11
C ALA A 64 -5.68 -1.16 3.92
N GLN A 65 -4.63 -0.34 4.11
CA GLN A 65 -3.63 -0.06 3.08
C GLN A 65 -2.87 -1.33 2.66
N ARG A 66 -2.42 -2.14 3.63
CA ARG A 66 -1.70 -3.38 3.35
C ARG A 66 -2.59 -4.47 2.75
N ILE A 67 -3.86 -4.56 3.14
CA ILE A 67 -4.83 -5.44 2.46
C ILE A 67 -5.05 -5.01 1.01
N SER A 68 -5.12 -3.69 0.75
CA SER A 68 -5.20 -3.18 -0.62
C SER A 68 -3.93 -3.49 -1.44
N LEU A 69 -2.75 -3.43 -0.82
CA LEU A 69 -1.49 -3.83 -1.46
C LEU A 69 -1.46 -5.34 -1.73
N ALA A 70 -1.93 -6.19 -0.79
CA ALA A 70 -2.06 -7.63 -0.99
C ALA A 70 -2.99 -7.94 -2.18
N ARG A 71 -4.07 -7.18 -2.34
CA ARG A 71 -4.96 -7.26 -3.50
C ARG A 71 -4.22 -6.97 -4.82
N ALA A 72 -3.37 -5.94 -4.83
CA ALA A 72 -2.53 -5.64 -6.00
C ALA A 72 -1.58 -6.79 -6.32
N PHE A 73 -0.91 -7.38 -5.33
CA PHE A 73 -0.02 -8.53 -5.52
C PHE A 73 -0.75 -9.78 -6.04
N LEU A 74 -1.95 -10.04 -5.51
CA LEU A 74 -2.76 -11.19 -5.91
C LEU A 74 -3.31 -11.07 -7.34
N SER A 75 -3.37 -9.85 -7.88
CA SER A 75 -3.87 -9.60 -9.25
C SER A 75 -3.00 -10.24 -10.33
N GLY A 76 -1.73 -10.54 -10.04
CA GLY A 76 -0.75 -11.08 -10.99
C GLY A 76 -0.45 -10.15 -12.18
N ARG A 77 -0.73 -8.86 -12.05
CA ARG A 77 -0.46 -7.86 -13.10
C ARG A 77 1.02 -7.49 -13.14
N ASN A 78 1.53 -7.30 -14.35
CA ASN A 78 2.92 -6.89 -14.57
C ASN A 78 3.13 -5.37 -14.43
N ILE A 79 2.06 -4.60 -14.26
CA ILE A 79 2.11 -3.15 -14.02
C ILE A 79 1.25 -2.85 -12.79
N LEU A 80 1.84 -2.23 -11.79
CA LEU A 80 1.17 -1.74 -10.58
C LEU A 80 1.21 -0.22 -10.54
N LEU A 81 0.05 0.39 -10.31
CA LEU A 81 -0.08 1.83 -10.08
C LEU A 81 -0.35 2.04 -8.59
N LEU A 82 0.55 2.75 -7.91
CA LEU A 82 0.45 3.03 -6.49
C LEU A 82 0.35 4.57 -6.31
N ASP A 83 -0.78 5.01 -5.79
CA ASP A 83 -1.02 6.43 -5.50
C ASP A 83 -0.96 6.64 -3.99
N GLU A 84 0.04 7.39 -3.52
CA GLU A 84 0.33 7.69 -2.12
C GLU A 84 0.21 6.44 -1.19
N PRO A 85 0.95 5.35 -1.45
CA PRO A 85 0.74 4.06 -0.80
C PRO A 85 1.02 4.06 0.72
N THR A 86 1.63 5.12 1.26
CA THR A 86 1.90 5.27 2.69
C THR A 86 1.20 6.47 3.31
N SER A 87 0.18 7.05 2.64
CA SER A 87 -0.58 8.15 3.19
C SER A 87 -1.43 7.71 4.39
N HIS A 88 -1.50 8.55 5.43
CA HIS A 88 -2.37 8.36 6.61
C HIS A 88 -2.14 7.04 7.39
N VAL A 89 -0.92 6.49 7.33
CA VAL A 89 -0.54 5.32 8.13
C VAL A 89 0.51 5.71 9.18
N ASP A 90 0.56 4.94 10.27
CA ASP A 90 1.61 5.05 11.29
C ASP A 90 2.99 4.63 10.75
N VAL A 91 4.05 4.96 11.50
CA VAL A 91 5.44 4.72 11.09
C VAL A 91 5.75 3.24 10.87
N ASP A 92 5.17 2.34 11.69
CA ASP A 92 5.43 0.91 11.57
C ASP A 92 4.72 0.32 10.35
N SER A 93 3.49 0.75 10.08
CA SER A 93 2.76 0.41 8.85
C SER A 93 3.46 0.94 7.60
N GLU A 94 4.00 2.17 7.65
CA GLU A 94 4.79 2.74 6.55
C GLU A 94 6.01 1.87 6.23
N ARG A 95 6.80 1.48 7.25
CA ARG A 95 7.96 0.60 7.05
C ARG A 95 7.57 -0.70 6.38
N ARG A 96 6.52 -1.37 6.85
CA ARG A 96 6.04 -2.63 6.27
C ARG A 96 5.58 -2.47 4.82
N ILE A 97 4.96 -1.35 4.46
CA ILE A 97 4.56 -1.05 3.08
C ILE A 97 5.80 -0.83 2.20
N ILE A 98 6.79 -0.07 2.68
CA ILE A 98 8.06 0.16 1.98
C ILE A 98 8.76 -1.18 1.74
N ASP A 99 8.88 -2.02 2.77
CA ASP A 99 9.50 -3.35 2.67
C ASP A 99 8.75 -4.24 1.66
N ALA A 100 7.42 -4.22 1.67
CA ALA A 100 6.61 -4.98 0.72
C ALA A 100 6.81 -4.51 -0.73
N ILE A 101 6.90 -3.20 -0.96
CA ILE A 101 7.15 -2.63 -2.29
C ILE A 101 8.57 -2.94 -2.76
N SER A 102 9.58 -2.87 -1.88
CA SER A 102 10.98 -3.16 -2.22
C SER A 102 11.21 -4.63 -2.63
N GLN A 103 10.32 -5.54 -2.25
CA GLN A 103 10.37 -6.96 -2.61
C GLN A 103 9.60 -7.30 -3.90
N ILE A 104 9.06 -6.29 -4.59
CA ILE A 104 8.45 -6.50 -5.91
C ILE A 104 9.58 -6.85 -6.91
N GLY A 105 9.49 -8.01 -7.53
CA GLY A 105 10.52 -8.48 -8.44
C GLY A 105 10.55 -7.72 -9.79
N ASP A 106 11.66 -7.82 -10.50
CA ASP A 106 11.96 -7.12 -11.75
C ASP A 106 10.97 -7.40 -12.90
N SER A 107 10.14 -8.43 -12.77
CA SER A 107 9.08 -8.75 -13.74
C SER A 107 7.87 -7.84 -13.67
N THR A 108 7.79 -6.95 -12.65
CA THR A 108 6.67 -6.06 -12.42
C THR A 108 7.12 -4.60 -12.47
N THR A 109 6.53 -3.84 -13.37
CA THR A 109 6.73 -2.39 -13.42
C THR A 109 5.86 -1.72 -12.36
N VAL A 110 6.47 -0.93 -11.49
CA VAL A 110 5.77 -0.12 -10.50
C VAL A 110 5.81 1.34 -10.91
N VAL A 111 4.65 1.95 -11.10
CA VAL A 111 4.50 3.39 -11.25
C VAL A 111 3.90 3.92 -9.97
N MET A 112 4.62 4.82 -9.31
CA MET A 112 4.23 5.31 -7.98
C MET A 112 4.15 6.83 -7.98
N VAL A 113 3.06 7.35 -7.41
CA VAL A 113 2.94 8.78 -7.09
C VAL A 113 3.15 8.93 -5.58
N THR A 114 4.12 9.72 -5.20
CA THR A 114 4.41 9.96 -3.77
C THR A 114 5.28 11.21 -3.58
N HIS A 115 5.20 11.80 -2.41
CA HIS A 115 6.12 12.85 -1.93
C HIS A 115 7.06 12.33 -0.84
N ARG A 116 6.98 11.04 -0.48
CA ARG A 116 7.78 10.42 0.57
C ARG A 116 9.16 10.02 0.06
N ARG A 117 10.24 10.63 0.59
CA ARG A 117 11.62 10.36 0.19
C ARG A 117 11.99 8.88 0.26
N ARG A 118 11.53 8.16 1.30
CA ARG A 118 11.81 6.73 1.47
C ARG A 118 11.29 5.88 0.31
N LEU A 119 10.13 6.22 -0.24
CA LEU A 119 9.57 5.56 -1.41
C LEU A 119 10.28 5.98 -2.70
N LEU A 120 10.62 7.27 -2.84
CA LEU A 120 11.36 7.77 -4.00
C LEU A 120 12.71 7.07 -4.17
N ARG A 121 13.39 6.72 -3.06
CA ARG A 121 14.65 5.97 -3.10
C ARG A 121 14.54 4.52 -3.59
N LEU A 122 13.33 3.97 -3.69
CA LEU A 122 13.09 2.64 -4.29
C LEU A 122 12.99 2.71 -5.82
N ALA A 123 12.76 3.89 -6.39
CA ALA A 123 12.53 4.05 -7.80
C ALA A 123 13.86 4.07 -8.59
N HIS A 124 13.84 3.48 -9.80
CA HIS A 124 14.96 3.56 -10.74
C HIS A 124 14.97 4.87 -11.51
N ASP A 125 13.80 5.48 -11.69
CA ASP A 125 13.61 6.77 -12.34
C ASP A 125 12.59 7.60 -11.56
N VAL A 126 12.90 8.86 -11.31
CA VAL A 126 12.04 9.80 -10.58
C VAL A 126 11.75 11.01 -11.45
N GLN A 127 10.46 11.30 -11.59
CA GLN A 127 9.97 12.43 -12.35
C GLN A 127 9.19 13.37 -11.41
N ARG A 128 9.44 14.68 -11.51
CA ARG A 128 8.70 15.69 -10.79
C ARG A 128 7.64 16.32 -11.69
N VAL A 129 6.41 16.40 -11.20
CA VAL A 129 5.35 17.16 -11.89
C VAL A 129 5.44 18.63 -11.47
N SER A 130 5.64 19.53 -12.44
CA SER A 130 5.67 20.97 -12.21
C SER A 130 4.87 21.67 -13.30
N ALA A 131 3.87 22.47 -12.91
CA ALA A 131 3.00 23.20 -13.82
C ALA A 131 2.44 22.35 -14.99
N GLY A 132 2.06 21.08 -14.69
CA GLY A 132 1.52 20.16 -15.68
C GLY A 132 2.56 19.50 -16.59
N THR A 133 3.85 19.69 -16.33
CA THR A 133 4.96 19.09 -17.11
C THR A 133 5.74 18.13 -16.23
N LEU A 134 6.18 17.00 -16.81
CA LEU A 134 7.11 16.06 -16.19
C LEU A 134 8.55 16.56 -16.42
N LEU A 135 9.32 16.64 -15.35
CA LEU A 135 10.73 17.01 -15.35
C LEU A 135 11.52 15.94 -14.60
N PRO A 136 12.73 15.57 -15.05
CA PRO A 136 13.61 14.71 -14.27
C PRO A 136 13.84 15.30 -12.88
N ALA A 137 13.88 14.45 -11.86
CA ALA A 137 14.28 14.86 -10.53
C ALA A 137 15.76 14.54 -10.33
N ASP A 138 16.63 15.54 -10.51
CA ASP A 138 18.08 15.40 -10.46
C ASP A 138 18.59 15.09 -9.04
N ASP A 139 17.80 15.41 -8.00
CA ASP A 139 18.16 15.16 -6.60
C ASP A 139 16.92 14.83 -5.77
N VAL A 140 16.78 13.55 -5.44
CA VAL A 140 15.67 13.04 -4.59
C VAL A 140 15.79 13.57 -3.16
N ASP A 141 16.99 13.90 -2.69
CA ASP A 141 17.22 14.40 -1.34
C ASP A 141 16.84 15.88 -1.18
N SER A 142 16.66 16.60 -2.28
CA SER A 142 16.16 17.99 -2.28
C SER A 142 14.62 18.09 -2.18
N ILE A 143 13.89 16.97 -2.31
CA ILE A 143 12.44 16.95 -2.18
C ILE A 143 12.07 17.05 -0.70
N GLU A 144 11.36 18.10 -0.30
CA GLU A 144 10.90 18.28 1.08
C GLU A 144 9.89 17.17 1.46
N ASP A 145 10.12 16.55 2.63
CA ASP A 145 9.21 15.56 3.20
C ASP A 145 8.16 16.30 4.05
N ASP A 146 6.90 16.20 3.67
CA ASP A 146 5.76 16.94 4.26
C ASP A 146 5.49 16.59 5.74
N ARG A 147 6.42 15.94 6.45
CA ARG A 147 6.32 15.56 7.87
C ARG A 147 6.82 16.60 8.87
N THR A 148 7.26 17.78 8.43
CA THR A 148 7.83 18.79 9.35
C THR A 148 6.81 19.63 10.11
N GLU A 149 5.49 19.38 9.99
CA GLU A 149 4.46 20.21 10.63
C GLU A 149 3.73 19.59 11.84
N THR A 150 4.23 18.52 12.48
CA THR A 150 3.53 17.96 13.66
C THR A 150 4.43 17.63 14.86
N GLU A 151 5.47 18.42 15.13
CA GLU A 151 6.21 18.34 16.41
C GLU A 151 6.00 19.56 17.34
N ASP A 152 4.97 20.36 17.14
CA ASP A 152 4.62 21.47 18.03
C ASP A 152 3.27 21.26 18.72
N TRP A 153 3.13 20.16 19.50
CA TRP A 153 2.12 20.05 20.55
C TRP A 153 2.80 19.54 21.83
N ALA A 154 3.52 20.43 22.50
CA ALA A 154 3.87 20.29 23.91
C ALA A 154 2.81 20.99 24.79
#